data_dbbc392f519ecb04207dc6b39ad192ba
#
_entry.id   dbbc392f519ecb04207dc6b39ad192ba
#
_cell.length_a   1.000
_cell.length_b   1.000
_cell.length_c   1.000
_cell.angle_alpha   90.00
_cell.angle_beta   90.00
_cell.angle_gamma   90.00
#
_symmetry.space_group_name_H-M   'P 1'
#
loop_
_entity.id
_entity.type
_entity.pdbx_description
1 polymer ?
#
loop_
_entity_poly.entity_id
_entity_poly.type
_entity_poly.pdbx_seq_one_letter_code
_entity_poly.pdbx_strand_id
1 'polypeptide(L)'
;MNKNRQIDMTNGPILGKFLIFSLPIIASGILQLLFNAADIIVVGKFAGDESLAAVGSTGSLINLLINLFVGLSIGTNVVAANFFGAGKKKELELTVHTAILLSFISGIFLTGIGVVFAKEILKLMNCPEEVLRLAALYLKIYFGGITATMVYNFGSAILRAKGDTQRPLYILFLAGIINVILNLIFVICFHMGVAGVATATVISQTVSAILIIIILLNEDEPFKLDFKKLAIDRWILIKIIKIGVPTGFQGIMFSFSNVIIQSSVNSFGSIVIAGNSAAQNIEGFVYISMNSFAQGTLTFVSQNYGARKFDRIKKVTVTSLLTIFVIGLLLGNLVVFFAKPLASIYSNTPEAINAAVVRLQVICSIYFLCGIMDTMGSSIRGMGHSVLPMVTTMIGACGLRILWLVTIFQIEKFHSPFIIYLSYPVSWIITFIAHVICFIIIFKKNSKSVL
;
A
#
# COMPACT_ATOMS: atom_id res chain seq x y z
N MET A 1 -27.95 -10.67 -7.96
CA MET A 1 -27.13 -9.75 -7.11
C MET A 1 -27.21 -8.34 -7.67
N ASN A 2 -27.46 -7.32 -6.79
CA ASN A 2 -27.80 -5.96 -7.19
C ASN A 2 -26.79 -5.30 -8.13
N LYS A 3 -27.20 -4.90 -9.33
CA LYS A 3 -26.47 -4.06 -10.31
C LYS A 3 -26.06 -2.66 -9.78
N ASN A 4 -26.50 -2.27 -8.58
CA ASN A 4 -26.33 -0.92 -8.01
C ASN A 4 -24.99 -0.64 -7.31
N ARG A 5 -24.01 -1.57 -7.38
CA ARG A 5 -22.73 -1.38 -6.65
C ARG A 5 -21.61 -0.75 -7.50
N GLN A 6 -21.81 -0.67 -8.80
CA GLN A 6 -20.82 -0.09 -9.72
C GLN A 6 -20.92 1.43 -9.74
N ILE A 7 -19.81 2.12 -9.46
CA ILE A 7 -19.72 3.57 -9.53
C ILE A 7 -19.30 3.99 -10.94
N ASP A 8 -20.16 4.70 -11.66
CA ASP A 8 -19.80 5.36 -12.92
C ASP A 8 -18.91 6.57 -12.62
N MET A 9 -17.63 6.45 -12.94
CA MET A 9 -16.61 7.48 -12.69
C MET A 9 -16.53 8.51 -13.81
N THR A 10 -17.11 8.19 -14.97
CA THR A 10 -17.01 9.01 -16.17
C THR A 10 -18.11 10.06 -16.29
N ASN A 11 -19.18 9.97 -15.49
CA ASN A 11 -20.31 10.90 -15.51
C ASN A 11 -20.76 11.30 -14.09
N GLY A 12 -21.58 12.35 -13.98
CA GLY A 12 -22.21 12.81 -12.73
C GLY A 12 -21.24 13.49 -11.74
N PRO A 13 -21.67 13.71 -10.48
CA PRO A 13 -20.90 14.43 -9.47
C PRO A 13 -19.63 13.68 -9.08
N ILE A 14 -18.51 14.39 -8.98
CA ILE A 14 -17.20 13.77 -8.70
C ILE A 14 -17.05 13.50 -7.21
N LEU A 15 -17.23 14.50 -6.35
CA LEU A 15 -16.92 14.42 -4.93
C LEU A 15 -17.66 13.27 -4.22
N GLY A 16 -18.99 13.20 -4.37
CA GLY A 16 -19.78 12.15 -3.71
C GLY A 16 -19.36 10.75 -4.16
N LYS A 17 -19.18 10.55 -5.48
CA LYS A 17 -18.74 9.27 -6.04
C LYS A 17 -17.32 8.91 -5.59
N PHE A 18 -16.43 9.89 -5.52
CA PHE A 18 -15.06 9.73 -5.08
C PHE A 18 -14.98 9.29 -3.61
N LEU A 19 -15.78 9.93 -2.73
CA LEU A 19 -15.87 9.53 -1.33
C LEU A 19 -16.44 8.12 -1.16
N ILE A 20 -17.57 7.81 -1.82
CA ILE A 20 -18.19 6.46 -1.76
C ILE A 20 -17.24 5.39 -2.26
N PHE A 21 -16.39 5.69 -3.25
CA PHE A 21 -15.38 4.77 -3.76
C PHE A 21 -14.19 4.61 -2.81
N SER A 22 -13.69 5.71 -2.24
CA SER A 22 -12.47 5.71 -1.43
C SER A 22 -12.69 5.22 0.00
N LEU A 23 -13.86 5.46 0.61
CA LEU A 23 -14.14 5.02 1.98
C LEU A 23 -13.99 3.51 2.22
N PRO A 24 -14.48 2.61 1.33
CA PRO A 24 -14.23 1.17 1.50
C PRO A 24 -12.76 0.80 1.37
N ILE A 25 -11.96 1.53 0.58
CA ILE A 25 -10.51 1.29 0.47
C ILE A 25 -9.82 1.69 1.78
N ILE A 26 -10.21 2.83 2.37
CA ILE A 26 -9.72 3.26 3.69
C ILE A 26 -10.06 2.21 4.75
N ALA A 27 -11.32 1.78 4.81
CA ALA A 27 -11.76 0.75 5.73
C ALA A 27 -10.98 -0.55 5.56
N SER A 28 -10.71 -0.98 4.32
CA SER A 28 -9.88 -2.15 4.03
C SER A 28 -8.45 -2.00 4.57
N GLY A 29 -7.84 -0.84 4.38
CA GLY A 29 -6.50 -0.56 4.87
C GLY A 29 -6.43 -0.53 6.40
N ILE A 30 -7.39 0.11 7.06
CA ILE A 30 -7.49 0.12 8.53
C ILE A 30 -7.68 -1.30 9.08
N LEU A 31 -8.55 -2.11 8.47
CA LEU A 31 -8.74 -3.50 8.85
C LEU A 31 -7.45 -4.30 8.74
N GLN A 32 -6.67 -4.11 7.69
CA GLN A 32 -5.37 -4.78 7.55
C GLN A 32 -4.41 -4.41 8.68
N LEU A 33 -4.35 -3.12 9.08
CA LEU A 33 -3.54 -2.71 10.24
C LEU A 33 -4.02 -3.37 11.53
N LEU A 34 -5.33 -3.41 11.77
CA LEU A 34 -5.90 -4.02 12.96
C LEU A 34 -5.63 -5.52 13.02
N PHE A 35 -5.73 -6.24 11.90
CA PHE A 35 -5.43 -7.66 11.84
C PHE A 35 -3.94 -7.95 12.05
N ASN A 36 -3.05 -7.16 11.46
CA ASN A 36 -1.61 -7.27 11.73
C ASN A 36 -1.29 -7.01 13.21
N ALA A 37 -1.95 -6.02 13.83
CA ALA A 37 -1.79 -5.76 15.26
C ALA A 37 -2.31 -6.92 16.11
N ALA A 38 -3.45 -7.53 15.75
CA ALA A 38 -3.98 -8.72 16.42
C ALA A 38 -3.01 -9.91 16.34
N ASP A 39 -2.42 -10.15 15.17
CA ASP A 39 -1.40 -11.20 14.98
C ASP A 39 -0.22 -11.01 15.94
N ILE A 40 0.32 -9.79 16.04
CA ILE A 40 1.44 -9.43 16.91
C ILE A 40 1.05 -9.60 18.39
N ILE A 41 -0.16 -9.18 18.77
CA ILE A 41 -0.64 -9.32 20.17
C ILE A 41 -0.80 -10.80 20.54
N VAL A 42 -1.39 -11.62 19.67
CA VAL A 42 -1.56 -13.06 19.93
C VAL A 42 -0.21 -13.75 20.08
N VAL A 43 0.74 -13.47 19.18
CA VAL A 43 2.09 -14.03 19.28
C VAL A 43 2.78 -13.59 20.57
N GLY A 44 2.79 -12.28 20.85
CA GLY A 44 3.49 -11.75 22.04
C GLY A 44 2.93 -12.24 23.36
N LYS A 45 1.59 -12.40 23.48
CA LYS A 45 0.97 -12.85 24.72
C LYS A 45 1.02 -14.37 24.94
N PHE A 46 0.96 -15.16 23.87
CA PHE A 46 0.75 -16.60 24.00
C PHE A 46 1.86 -17.48 23.39
N ALA A 47 2.77 -16.91 22.58
CA ALA A 47 3.85 -17.68 21.93
C ALA A 47 5.27 -17.28 22.43
N GLY A 48 5.37 -16.28 23.30
CA GLY A 48 6.63 -15.83 23.92
C GLY A 48 7.44 -14.84 23.09
N ASP A 49 8.45 -14.24 23.74
CA ASP A 49 9.24 -13.13 23.19
C ASP A 49 10.07 -13.52 21.96
N GLU A 50 10.60 -14.73 21.89
CA GLU A 50 11.34 -15.23 20.71
C GLU A 50 10.44 -15.29 19.48
N SER A 51 9.20 -15.76 19.65
CA SER A 51 8.20 -15.81 18.57
C SER A 51 7.81 -14.40 18.11
N LEU A 52 7.65 -13.47 19.03
CA LEU A 52 7.36 -12.08 18.75
C LEU A 52 8.52 -11.43 17.97
N ALA A 53 9.76 -11.64 18.40
CA ALA A 53 10.95 -11.16 17.71
C ALA A 53 11.07 -11.76 16.31
N ALA A 54 10.75 -13.05 16.14
CA ALA A 54 10.77 -13.73 14.85
C ALA A 54 9.77 -13.12 13.86
N VAL A 55 8.52 -12.89 14.27
CA VAL A 55 7.49 -12.26 13.42
C VAL A 55 7.87 -10.80 13.11
N GLY A 56 8.33 -10.05 14.12
CA GLY A 56 8.73 -8.65 13.95
C GLY A 56 9.87 -8.45 12.97
N SER A 57 10.88 -9.34 12.99
CA SER A 57 12.05 -9.26 12.10
C SER A 57 11.72 -9.55 10.62
N THR A 58 10.61 -10.26 10.35
CA THR A 58 10.25 -10.67 8.98
C THR A 58 9.43 -9.62 8.22
N GLY A 59 8.77 -8.70 8.90
CA GLY A 59 7.83 -7.76 8.30
C GLY A 59 8.43 -6.87 7.20
N SER A 60 9.65 -6.36 7.42
CA SER A 60 10.35 -5.53 6.43
C SER A 60 10.68 -6.30 5.14
N LEU A 61 11.09 -7.56 5.29
CA LEU A 61 11.40 -8.44 4.15
C LEU A 61 10.14 -8.77 3.34
N ILE A 62 9.07 -9.13 4.04
CA ILE A 62 7.78 -9.41 3.43
C ILE A 62 7.31 -8.20 2.61
N ASN A 63 7.34 -7.01 3.20
CA ASN A 63 6.94 -5.78 2.52
C ASN A 63 7.81 -5.48 1.30
N LEU A 64 9.11 -5.66 1.38
CA LEU A 64 10.04 -5.42 0.28
C LEU A 64 9.73 -6.33 -0.92
N LEU A 65 9.57 -7.64 -0.68
CA LEU A 65 9.29 -8.61 -1.73
C LEU A 65 7.88 -8.44 -2.34
N ILE A 66 6.89 -8.14 -1.51
CA ILE A 66 5.50 -7.98 -1.97
C ILE A 66 5.29 -6.68 -2.74
N ASN A 67 5.93 -5.58 -2.34
CA ASN A 67 5.69 -4.26 -2.94
C ASN A 67 5.84 -4.23 -4.46
N LEU A 68 6.82 -4.97 -5.02
CA LEU A 68 6.99 -5.07 -6.47
C LEU A 68 5.74 -5.64 -7.15
N PHE A 69 5.20 -6.71 -6.60
CA PHE A 69 4.06 -7.43 -7.17
C PHE A 69 2.72 -6.75 -6.88
N VAL A 70 2.61 -6.05 -5.74
CA VAL A 70 1.49 -5.12 -5.48
C VAL A 70 1.50 -4.01 -6.52
N GLY A 71 2.66 -3.51 -6.91
CA GLY A 71 2.80 -2.58 -8.04
C GLY A 71 2.19 -3.13 -9.33
N LEU A 72 2.39 -4.41 -9.65
CA LEU A 72 1.77 -5.05 -10.82
C LEU A 72 0.24 -5.10 -10.73
N SER A 73 -0.32 -5.32 -9.54
CA SER A 73 -1.78 -5.24 -9.34
C SER A 73 -2.32 -3.82 -9.56
N ILE A 74 -1.57 -2.79 -9.17
CA ILE A 74 -1.89 -1.39 -9.49
C ILE A 74 -1.84 -1.15 -11.00
N GLY A 75 -0.83 -1.70 -11.69
CA GLY A 75 -0.76 -1.69 -13.15
C GLY A 75 -1.98 -2.33 -13.81
N THR A 76 -2.43 -3.46 -13.27
CA THR A 76 -3.68 -4.13 -13.70
C THR A 76 -4.88 -3.22 -13.54
N ASN A 77 -5.02 -2.56 -12.38
CA ASN A 77 -6.12 -1.62 -12.13
C ASN A 77 -6.14 -0.49 -13.19
N VAL A 78 -5.00 0.13 -13.47
CA VAL A 78 -4.90 1.21 -14.46
C VAL A 78 -5.26 0.74 -15.86
N VAL A 79 -4.73 -0.41 -16.30
CA VAL A 79 -4.99 -0.95 -17.65
C VAL A 79 -6.46 -1.35 -17.79
N ALA A 80 -7.03 -2.05 -16.82
CA ALA A 80 -8.43 -2.45 -16.83
C ALA A 80 -9.37 -1.23 -16.79
N ALA A 81 -9.11 -0.26 -15.91
CA ALA A 81 -9.90 0.97 -15.81
C ALA A 81 -9.84 1.80 -17.11
N ASN A 82 -8.69 1.84 -17.77
CA ASN A 82 -8.49 2.52 -19.04
C ASN A 82 -9.34 1.88 -20.13
N PHE A 83 -9.27 0.55 -20.31
CA PHE A 83 -10.09 -0.15 -21.31
C PHE A 83 -11.57 -0.10 -21.00
N PHE A 84 -11.93 -0.16 -19.71
CA PHE A 84 -13.30 0.00 -19.30
C PHE A 84 -13.86 1.37 -19.64
N GLY A 85 -13.12 2.45 -19.33
CA GLY A 85 -13.48 3.82 -19.70
C GLY A 85 -13.55 4.04 -21.23
N ALA A 86 -12.69 3.36 -21.98
CA ALA A 86 -12.67 3.41 -23.44
C ALA A 86 -13.79 2.56 -24.11
N GLY A 87 -14.55 1.78 -23.36
CA GLY A 87 -15.55 0.86 -23.88
C GLY A 87 -14.97 -0.33 -24.67
N LYS A 88 -13.68 -0.62 -24.50
CA LYS A 88 -12.94 -1.67 -25.22
C LYS A 88 -13.12 -3.03 -24.51
N LYS A 89 -14.26 -3.67 -24.78
CA LYS A 89 -14.68 -4.91 -24.11
C LYS A 89 -13.68 -6.06 -24.29
N LYS A 90 -13.17 -6.27 -25.52
CA LYS A 90 -12.25 -7.38 -25.82
C LYS A 90 -10.91 -7.23 -25.09
N GLU A 91 -10.33 -6.03 -25.13
CA GLU A 91 -9.06 -5.74 -24.44
C GLU A 91 -9.22 -5.81 -22.93
N LEU A 92 -10.39 -5.46 -22.39
CA LEU A 92 -10.69 -5.60 -20.99
C LEU A 92 -10.81 -7.07 -20.57
N GLU A 93 -11.50 -7.90 -21.36
CA GLU A 93 -11.56 -9.35 -21.17
C GLU A 93 -10.16 -9.98 -21.14
N LEU A 94 -9.31 -9.64 -22.15
CA LEU A 94 -7.91 -10.08 -22.18
C LEU A 94 -7.14 -9.61 -20.95
N THR A 95 -7.44 -8.41 -20.44
CA THR A 95 -6.79 -7.88 -19.23
C THR A 95 -7.17 -8.68 -17.99
N VAL A 96 -8.43 -9.07 -17.83
CA VAL A 96 -8.88 -9.91 -16.70
C VAL A 96 -8.15 -11.24 -16.69
N HIS A 97 -8.10 -11.94 -17.83
CA HIS A 97 -7.48 -13.26 -17.94
C HIS A 97 -5.95 -13.18 -17.77
N THR A 98 -5.29 -12.22 -18.42
CA THR A 98 -3.84 -11.99 -18.27
C THR A 98 -3.49 -11.66 -16.82
N ALA A 99 -4.27 -10.81 -16.15
CA ALA A 99 -4.01 -10.38 -14.79
C ALA A 99 -4.13 -11.53 -13.77
N ILE A 100 -5.17 -12.35 -13.89
CA ILE A 100 -5.35 -13.52 -13.00
C ILE A 100 -4.23 -14.54 -13.23
N LEU A 101 -3.87 -14.84 -14.47
CA LEU A 101 -2.76 -15.75 -14.73
C LEU A 101 -1.41 -15.18 -14.24
N LEU A 102 -1.19 -13.86 -14.42
CA LEU A 102 -0.02 -13.17 -13.90
C LEU A 102 0.03 -13.23 -12.36
N SER A 103 -1.11 -13.16 -11.66
CA SER A 103 -1.15 -13.29 -10.20
C SER A 103 -0.68 -14.66 -9.73
N PHE A 104 -1.06 -15.74 -10.41
CA PHE A 104 -0.59 -17.09 -10.12
C PHE A 104 0.92 -17.22 -10.37
N ILE A 105 1.40 -16.75 -11.53
CA ILE A 105 2.83 -16.81 -11.88
C ILE A 105 3.65 -16.00 -10.87
N SER A 106 3.23 -14.79 -10.53
CA SER A 106 3.88 -13.94 -9.53
C SER A 106 3.90 -14.60 -8.16
N GLY A 107 2.80 -15.22 -7.76
CA GLY A 107 2.69 -15.93 -6.49
C GLY A 107 3.60 -17.15 -6.42
N ILE A 108 3.61 -18.00 -7.45
CA ILE A 108 4.50 -19.18 -7.54
C ILE A 108 5.97 -18.75 -7.52
N PHE A 109 6.32 -17.68 -8.23
CA PHE A 109 7.68 -17.13 -8.23
C PHE A 109 8.10 -16.64 -6.84
N LEU A 110 7.24 -15.89 -6.15
CA LEU A 110 7.48 -15.45 -4.78
C LEU A 110 7.55 -16.62 -3.80
N THR A 111 6.69 -17.64 -3.96
CA THR A 111 6.76 -18.88 -3.17
C THR A 111 8.13 -19.53 -3.33
N GLY A 112 8.61 -19.67 -4.58
CA GLY A 112 9.92 -20.24 -4.85
C GLY A 112 11.05 -19.47 -4.14
N ILE A 113 11.10 -18.15 -4.30
CA ILE A 113 12.10 -17.32 -3.65
C ILE A 113 11.96 -17.38 -2.12
N GLY A 114 10.77 -17.16 -1.60
CA GLY A 114 10.56 -17.06 -0.16
C GLY A 114 10.78 -18.37 0.59
N VAL A 115 10.40 -19.52 0.00
CA VAL A 115 10.60 -20.83 0.66
C VAL A 115 12.05 -21.29 0.55
N VAL A 116 12.68 -21.12 -0.62
CA VAL A 116 14.06 -21.60 -0.86
C VAL A 116 15.07 -20.72 -0.14
N PHE A 117 14.96 -19.41 -0.24
CA PHE A 117 15.97 -18.46 0.23
C PHE A 117 15.61 -17.77 1.57
N ALA A 118 14.56 -18.22 2.29
CA ALA A 118 14.13 -17.59 3.55
C ALA A 118 15.26 -17.43 4.57
N LYS A 119 16.05 -18.49 4.78
CA LYS A 119 17.13 -18.50 5.79
C LYS A 119 18.31 -17.63 5.36
N GLU A 120 18.68 -17.71 4.09
CA GLU A 120 19.79 -16.95 3.50
C GLU A 120 19.51 -15.44 3.53
N ILE A 121 18.30 -15.05 3.19
CA ILE A 121 17.91 -13.63 3.19
C ILE A 121 17.88 -13.09 4.63
N LEU A 122 17.35 -13.87 5.60
CA LEU A 122 17.37 -13.46 7.01
C LEU A 122 18.80 -13.32 7.55
N LYS A 123 19.72 -14.19 7.15
CA LYS A 123 21.14 -14.06 7.51
C LYS A 123 21.77 -12.80 6.92
N LEU A 124 21.47 -12.47 5.67
CA LEU A 124 21.93 -11.21 5.04
C LEU A 124 21.39 -9.96 5.77
N MET A 125 20.23 -10.09 6.44
CA MET A 125 19.64 -9.02 7.25
C MET A 125 20.20 -9.01 8.70
N ASN A 126 21.22 -9.80 9.01
CA ASN A 126 21.79 -9.96 10.36
C ASN A 126 20.74 -10.36 11.41
N CYS A 127 19.80 -11.25 11.05
CA CYS A 127 18.83 -11.79 12.00
C CYS A 127 19.58 -12.61 13.08
N PRO A 128 19.35 -12.37 14.40
CA PRO A 128 19.99 -13.10 15.47
C PRO A 128 19.74 -14.62 15.35
N GLU A 129 20.76 -15.43 15.64
CA GLU A 129 20.68 -16.88 15.47
C GLU A 129 19.59 -17.53 16.34
N GLU A 130 19.31 -16.94 17.52
CA GLU A 130 18.27 -17.38 18.44
C GLU A 130 16.88 -17.38 17.82
N VAL A 131 16.55 -16.34 17.04
CA VAL A 131 15.24 -16.20 16.38
C VAL A 131 15.24 -16.68 14.92
N LEU A 132 16.41 -16.92 14.33
CA LEU A 132 16.56 -17.24 12.89
C LEU A 132 15.72 -18.46 12.46
N ARG A 133 15.68 -19.49 13.32
CA ARG A 133 14.91 -20.71 13.03
C ARG A 133 13.41 -20.44 12.97
N LEU A 134 12.88 -19.69 13.92
CA LEU A 134 11.45 -19.34 14.01
C LEU A 134 11.07 -18.37 12.90
N ALA A 135 11.90 -17.35 12.64
CA ALA A 135 11.70 -16.40 11.55
C ALA A 135 11.70 -17.08 10.17
N ALA A 136 12.64 -18.01 9.93
CA ALA A 136 12.69 -18.79 8.69
C ALA A 136 11.48 -19.69 8.52
N LEU A 137 10.99 -20.32 9.60
CA LEU A 137 9.77 -21.14 9.58
C LEU A 137 8.55 -20.27 9.24
N TYR A 138 8.40 -19.13 9.91
CA TYR A 138 7.33 -18.17 9.64
C TYR A 138 7.32 -17.75 8.16
N LEU A 139 8.48 -17.32 7.62
CA LEU A 139 8.60 -16.91 6.23
C LEU A 139 8.27 -18.03 5.24
N LYS A 140 8.75 -19.26 5.48
CA LYS A 140 8.47 -20.40 4.60
C LYS A 140 6.98 -20.68 4.51
N ILE A 141 6.27 -20.69 5.63
CA ILE A 141 4.81 -20.88 5.66
C ILE A 141 4.11 -19.73 4.97
N TYR A 142 4.46 -18.47 5.32
CA TYR A 142 3.86 -17.27 4.77
C TYR A 142 4.01 -17.22 3.23
N PHE A 143 5.23 -17.42 2.72
CA PHE A 143 5.50 -17.43 1.28
C PHE A 143 4.94 -18.68 0.59
N GLY A 144 4.76 -19.79 1.31
CA GLY A 144 4.03 -20.95 0.79
C GLY A 144 2.59 -20.63 0.38
N GLY A 145 1.97 -19.65 1.07
CA GLY A 145 0.61 -19.18 0.78
C GLY A 145 0.51 -17.86 0.00
N ILE A 146 1.64 -17.24 -0.38
CA ILE A 146 1.63 -15.89 -0.98
C ILE A 146 0.86 -15.81 -2.29
N THR A 147 0.75 -16.92 -3.03
CA THR A 147 -0.05 -16.99 -4.26
C THR A 147 -1.49 -16.57 -4.02
N ALA A 148 -2.10 -16.96 -2.90
CA ALA A 148 -3.45 -16.54 -2.54
C ALA A 148 -3.54 -15.01 -2.36
N THR A 149 -2.56 -14.41 -1.68
CA THR A 149 -2.48 -12.95 -1.53
C THR A 149 -2.37 -12.24 -2.88
N MET A 150 -1.57 -12.78 -3.81
CA MET A 150 -1.44 -12.20 -5.16
C MET A 150 -2.78 -12.29 -5.91
N VAL A 151 -3.45 -13.42 -5.89
CA VAL A 151 -4.76 -13.60 -6.53
C VAL A 151 -5.79 -12.61 -5.96
N TYR A 152 -5.84 -12.45 -4.65
CA TYR A 152 -6.72 -11.45 -4.03
C TYR A 152 -6.40 -10.02 -4.47
N ASN A 153 -5.12 -9.63 -4.49
CA ASN A 153 -4.69 -8.28 -4.87
C ASN A 153 -5.04 -7.95 -6.33
N PHE A 154 -4.76 -8.87 -7.26
CA PHE A 154 -5.08 -8.65 -8.67
C PHE A 154 -6.59 -8.69 -8.93
N GLY A 155 -7.32 -9.63 -8.32
CA GLY A 155 -8.78 -9.68 -8.42
C GLY A 155 -9.46 -8.43 -7.85
N SER A 156 -8.98 -7.95 -6.69
CA SER A 156 -9.44 -6.68 -6.12
C SER A 156 -9.13 -5.48 -7.02
N ALA A 157 -7.98 -5.48 -7.70
CA ALA A 157 -7.61 -4.44 -8.66
C ALA A 157 -8.57 -4.41 -9.87
N ILE A 158 -8.99 -5.57 -10.36
CA ILE A 158 -9.99 -5.70 -11.44
C ILE A 158 -11.36 -5.16 -10.97
N LEU A 159 -11.83 -5.50 -9.77
CA LEU A 159 -13.09 -4.99 -9.24
C LEU A 159 -13.04 -3.47 -9.00
N ARG A 160 -11.93 -2.96 -8.48
CA ARG A 160 -11.71 -1.50 -8.34
C ARG A 160 -11.75 -0.80 -9.70
N ALA A 161 -11.16 -1.40 -10.73
CA ALA A 161 -11.21 -0.86 -12.09
C ALA A 161 -12.65 -0.75 -12.63
N LYS A 162 -13.54 -1.65 -12.23
CA LYS A 162 -14.98 -1.61 -12.52
C LYS A 162 -15.73 -0.52 -11.73
N GLY A 163 -15.16 -0.06 -10.62
CA GLY A 163 -15.81 0.88 -9.69
C GLY A 163 -16.42 0.22 -8.44
N ASP A 164 -16.03 -1.01 -8.14
CA ASP A 164 -16.48 -1.74 -6.97
C ASP A 164 -15.36 -1.91 -5.94
N THR A 165 -15.49 -1.24 -4.83
CA THR A 165 -14.58 -1.30 -3.67
C THR A 165 -15.21 -1.98 -2.47
N GLN A 166 -16.53 -2.20 -2.48
CA GLN A 166 -17.26 -2.78 -1.35
C GLN A 166 -17.04 -4.29 -1.25
N ARG A 167 -17.09 -5.02 -2.38
CA ARG A 167 -16.89 -6.48 -2.35
C ARG A 167 -15.48 -6.87 -1.87
N PRO A 168 -14.39 -6.25 -2.33
CA PRO A 168 -13.06 -6.47 -1.74
C PRO A 168 -13.01 -6.20 -0.23
N LEU A 169 -13.68 -5.15 0.26
CA LEU A 169 -13.79 -4.86 1.70
C LEU A 169 -14.48 -5.99 2.47
N TYR A 170 -15.63 -6.47 1.99
CA TYR A 170 -16.36 -7.55 2.68
C TYR A 170 -15.58 -8.86 2.70
N ILE A 171 -14.87 -9.19 1.62
CA ILE A 171 -13.98 -10.35 1.57
C ILE A 171 -12.89 -10.21 2.63
N LEU A 172 -12.23 -9.05 2.68
CA LEU A 172 -11.15 -8.80 3.63
C LEU A 172 -11.64 -8.85 5.08
N PHE A 173 -12.82 -8.29 5.35
CA PHE A 173 -13.44 -8.31 6.68
C PHE A 173 -13.70 -9.76 7.13
N LEU A 174 -14.30 -10.58 6.27
CA LEU A 174 -14.55 -11.99 6.58
C LEU A 174 -13.24 -12.76 6.79
N ALA A 175 -12.27 -12.57 5.90
CA ALA A 175 -10.98 -13.22 6.02
C ALA A 175 -10.22 -12.81 7.29
N GLY A 176 -10.33 -11.55 7.69
CA GLY A 176 -9.73 -11.06 8.92
C GLY A 176 -10.35 -11.67 10.18
N ILE A 177 -11.69 -11.84 10.22
CA ILE A 177 -12.34 -12.56 11.32
C ILE A 177 -11.83 -14.01 11.37
N ILE A 178 -11.77 -14.69 10.23
CA ILE A 178 -11.24 -16.06 10.13
C ILE A 178 -9.79 -16.10 10.63
N ASN A 179 -8.96 -15.15 10.21
CA ASN A 179 -7.56 -15.05 10.63
C ASN A 179 -7.44 -14.94 12.16
N VAL A 180 -8.16 -14.02 12.81
CA VAL A 180 -8.12 -13.84 14.27
C VAL A 180 -8.58 -15.10 15.00
N ILE A 181 -9.68 -15.72 14.57
CA ILE A 181 -10.20 -16.96 15.17
C ILE A 181 -9.16 -18.08 15.04
N LEU A 182 -8.59 -18.29 13.85
CA LEU A 182 -7.61 -19.33 13.61
C LEU A 182 -6.30 -19.06 14.37
N ASN A 183 -5.87 -17.80 14.50
CA ASN A 183 -4.72 -17.43 15.33
C ASN A 183 -4.91 -17.88 16.79
N LEU A 184 -6.05 -17.57 17.37
CA LEU A 184 -6.35 -17.98 18.74
C LEU A 184 -6.37 -19.52 18.87
N ILE A 185 -6.99 -20.23 17.95
CA ILE A 185 -7.05 -21.69 17.95
C ILE A 185 -5.65 -22.30 17.80
N PHE A 186 -4.88 -21.88 16.79
CA PHE A 186 -3.58 -22.50 16.51
C PHE A 186 -2.52 -22.15 17.55
N VAL A 187 -2.53 -20.92 18.07
CA VAL A 187 -1.54 -20.49 19.06
C VAL A 187 -1.90 -20.97 20.45
N ILE A 188 -3.18 -20.87 20.88
CA ILE A 188 -3.59 -21.18 22.24
C ILE A 188 -3.92 -22.66 22.41
N CYS A 189 -4.74 -23.25 21.51
CA CYS A 189 -5.20 -24.62 21.65
C CYS A 189 -4.16 -25.64 21.14
N PHE A 190 -3.51 -25.34 19.99
CA PHE A 190 -2.54 -26.25 19.37
C PHE A 190 -1.09 -25.92 19.69
N HIS A 191 -0.82 -24.83 20.40
CA HIS A 191 0.54 -24.39 20.79
C HIS A 191 1.54 -24.30 19.63
N MET A 192 1.05 -23.91 18.42
CA MET A 192 1.87 -23.86 17.20
C MET A 192 2.81 -22.65 17.13
N GLY A 193 2.72 -21.68 18.05
CA GLY A 193 3.57 -20.48 18.05
C GLY A 193 3.53 -19.72 16.72
N VAL A 194 4.71 -19.37 16.20
CA VAL A 194 4.84 -18.62 14.92
C VAL A 194 4.24 -19.37 13.72
N ALA A 195 4.32 -20.71 13.71
CA ALA A 195 3.75 -21.52 12.64
C ALA A 195 2.22 -21.40 12.61
N GLY A 196 1.57 -21.31 13.80
CA GLY A 196 0.14 -21.14 13.92
C GLY A 196 -0.33 -19.83 13.27
N VAL A 197 0.33 -18.71 13.58
CA VAL A 197 -0.02 -17.39 13.01
C VAL A 197 0.20 -17.36 11.50
N ALA A 198 1.35 -17.86 11.01
CA ALA A 198 1.62 -17.93 9.58
C ALA A 198 0.55 -18.78 8.85
N THR A 199 0.19 -19.94 9.43
CA THR A 199 -0.83 -20.84 8.84
C THR A 199 -2.22 -20.20 8.84
N ALA A 200 -2.61 -19.53 9.94
CA ALA A 200 -3.88 -18.79 10.00
C ALA A 200 -3.95 -17.69 8.93
N THR A 201 -2.86 -16.95 8.72
CA THR A 201 -2.76 -15.93 7.67
C THR A 201 -2.89 -16.56 6.28
N VAL A 202 -2.21 -17.66 6.00
CA VAL A 202 -2.31 -18.36 4.71
C VAL A 202 -3.73 -18.86 4.45
N ILE A 203 -4.39 -19.46 5.44
CA ILE A 203 -5.77 -19.95 5.30
C ILE A 203 -6.72 -18.78 5.02
N SER A 204 -6.64 -17.71 5.80
CA SER A 204 -7.51 -16.53 5.61
C SER A 204 -7.30 -15.86 4.24
N GLN A 205 -6.07 -15.75 3.77
CA GLN A 205 -5.77 -15.24 2.43
C GLN A 205 -6.25 -16.20 1.33
N THR A 206 -6.19 -17.50 1.56
CA THR A 206 -6.74 -18.49 0.63
C THR A 206 -8.26 -18.36 0.51
N VAL A 207 -8.97 -18.15 1.62
CA VAL A 207 -10.40 -17.83 1.60
C VAL A 207 -10.67 -16.56 0.79
N SER A 208 -9.87 -15.51 0.99
CA SER A 208 -9.97 -14.27 0.20
C SER A 208 -9.80 -14.52 -1.30
N ALA A 209 -8.80 -15.31 -1.67
CA ALA A 209 -8.52 -15.66 -3.06
C ALA A 209 -9.67 -16.47 -3.69
N ILE A 210 -10.20 -17.44 -2.99
CA ILE A 210 -11.35 -18.23 -3.46
C ILE A 210 -12.57 -17.33 -3.67
N LEU A 211 -12.89 -16.48 -2.70
CA LEU A 211 -14.04 -15.59 -2.80
C LEU A 211 -13.92 -14.57 -3.94
N ILE A 212 -12.73 -14.00 -4.16
CA ILE A 212 -12.53 -13.06 -5.26
C ILE A 212 -12.66 -13.75 -6.62
N ILE A 213 -12.16 -14.98 -6.76
CA ILE A 213 -12.32 -15.78 -7.99
C ILE A 213 -13.78 -16.12 -8.22
N ILE A 214 -14.53 -16.56 -7.19
CA ILE A 214 -15.98 -16.83 -7.31
C ILE A 214 -16.72 -15.57 -7.78
N ILE A 215 -16.37 -14.40 -7.25
CA ILE A 215 -16.98 -13.15 -7.71
C ILE A 215 -16.68 -12.89 -9.18
N LEU A 216 -15.43 -13.05 -9.63
CA LEU A 216 -15.05 -12.82 -11.02
C LEU A 216 -15.68 -13.83 -11.99
N LEU A 217 -15.87 -15.08 -11.58
CA LEU A 217 -16.57 -16.10 -12.37
C LEU A 217 -18.06 -15.77 -12.59
N ASN A 218 -18.68 -15.11 -11.60
CA ASN A 218 -20.09 -14.72 -11.62
C ASN A 218 -20.33 -13.28 -12.10
N GLU A 219 -19.28 -12.59 -12.58
CA GLU A 219 -19.41 -11.27 -13.18
C GLU A 219 -20.05 -11.32 -14.58
N ASP A 220 -20.59 -10.17 -14.99
CA ASP A 220 -21.01 -9.96 -16.39
C ASP A 220 -19.79 -9.66 -17.27
N GLU A 221 -19.85 -10.02 -18.55
CA GLU A 221 -18.83 -9.59 -19.50
C GLU A 221 -18.77 -8.04 -19.58
N PRO A 222 -17.60 -7.46 -19.72
CA PRO A 222 -16.28 -8.06 -20.03
C PRO A 222 -15.40 -8.35 -18.79
N PHE A 223 -15.92 -8.29 -17.58
CA PHE A 223 -15.18 -8.57 -16.33
C PHE A 223 -15.25 -10.04 -15.90
N LYS A 224 -16.02 -10.85 -16.59
CA LYS A 224 -16.17 -12.27 -16.30
C LYS A 224 -14.87 -13.02 -16.50
N LEU A 225 -14.47 -13.78 -15.49
CA LEU A 225 -13.39 -14.75 -15.60
C LEU A 225 -13.91 -16.05 -16.21
N ASP A 226 -13.22 -16.57 -17.20
CA ASP A 226 -13.46 -17.89 -17.77
C ASP A 226 -12.14 -18.68 -17.79
N PHE A 227 -12.06 -19.75 -17.02
CA PHE A 227 -10.84 -20.58 -16.97
C PHE A 227 -10.44 -21.17 -18.32
N LYS A 228 -11.37 -21.35 -19.25
CA LYS A 228 -11.10 -21.85 -20.59
C LYS A 228 -10.39 -20.82 -21.48
N LYS A 229 -10.53 -19.53 -21.13
CA LYS A 229 -9.94 -18.40 -21.85
C LYS A 229 -8.66 -17.86 -21.17
N LEU A 230 -8.16 -18.54 -20.12
CA LEU A 230 -6.94 -18.11 -19.42
C LEU A 230 -5.76 -18.18 -20.38
N ALA A 231 -5.25 -17.01 -20.72
CA ALA A 231 -4.07 -16.84 -21.56
C ALA A 231 -3.37 -15.53 -21.20
N ILE A 232 -2.06 -15.47 -21.40
CA ILE A 232 -1.29 -14.23 -21.32
C ILE A 232 -1.29 -13.58 -22.70
N ASP A 233 -1.97 -12.44 -22.80
CA ASP A 233 -1.79 -11.54 -23.94
C ASP A 233 -0.51 -10.71 -23.73
N ARG A 234 0.46 -10.85 -24.63
CA ARG A 234 1.77 -10.19 -24.54
C ARG A 234 1.66 -8.65 -24.51
N TRP A 235 0.75 -8.10 -25.29
CA TRP A 235 0.57 -6.65 -25.37
C TRP A 235 -0.03 -6.07 -24.08
N ILE A 236 -1.04 -6.76 -23.52
CA ILE A 236 -1.63 -6.44 -22.23
C ILE A 236 -0.60 -6.56 -21.09
N LEU A 237 0.16 -7.68 -21.08
CA LEU A 237 1.20 -7.91 -20.09
C LEU A 237 2.24 -6.78 -20.09
N ILE A 238 2.72 -6.37 -21.27
CA ILE A 238 3.68 -5.27 -21.38
C ILE A 238 3.10 -3.97 -20.82
N LYS A 239 1.80 -3.70 -21.04
CA LYS A 239 1.14 -2.52 -20.46
C LYS A 239 1.07 -2.58 -18.93
N ILE A 240 0.70 -3.74 -18.38
CA ILE A 240 0.67 -3.95 -16.93
C ILE A 240 2.07 -3.75 -16.34
N ILE A 241 3.09 -4.36 -16.93
CA ILE A 241 4.50 -4.26 -16.49
C ILE A 241 5.00 -2.81 -16.55
N LYS A 242 4.76 -2.09 -17.66
CA LYS A 242 5.20 -0.69 -17.82
C LYS A 242 4.64 0.26 -16.76
N ILE A 243 3.49 -0.07 -16.18
CA ILE A 243 2.87 0.72 -15.11
C ILE A 243 3.23 0.13 -13.74
N GLY A 244 3.15 -1.19 -13.60
CA GLY A 244 3.26 -1.87 -12.34
C GLY A 244 4.68 -1.94 -11.80
N VAL A 245 5.67 -2.28 -12.63
CA VAL A 245 7.07 -2.39 -12.19
C VAL A 245 7.62 -1.07 -11.66
N PRO A 246 7.47 0.07 -12.36
CA PRO A 246 7.89 1.35 -11.81
C PRO A 246 7.17 1.71 -10.49
N THR A 247 5.88 1.38 -10.37
CA THR A 247 5.10 1.63 -9.16
C THR A 247 5.60 0.78 -7.98
N GLY A 248 5.86 -0.50 -8.21
CA GLY A 248 6.41 -1.40 -7.19
C GLY A 248 7.83 -1.01 -6.78
N PHE A 249 8.68 -0.65 -7.74
CA PHE A 249 10.03 -0.18 -7.48
C PHE A 249 10.06 1.11 -6.65
N GLN A 250 9.13 2.03 -6.89
CA GLN A 250 8.93 3.20 -6.04
C GLN A 250 8.65 2.81 -4.58
N GLY A 251 7.80 1.79 -4.33
CA GLY A 251 7.53 1.28 -2.99
C GLY A 251 8.78 0.70 -2.30
N ILE A 252 9.63 -0.02 -3.05
CA ILE A 252 10.93 -0.52 -2.55
C ILE A 252 11.83 0.65 -2.14
N MET A 253 11.93 1.68 -2.95
CA MET A 253 12.76 2.85 -2.68
C MET A 253 12.29 3.62 -1.45
N PHE A 254 10.98 3.75 -1.22
CA PHE A 254 10.44 4.30 0.01
C PHE A 254 10.85 3.49 1.24
N SER A 255 10.76 2.16 1.16
CA SER A 255 11.18 1.28 2.25
C SER A 255 12.67 1.44 2.55
N PHE A 256 13.51 1.49 1.53
CA PHE A 256 14.95 1.72 1.68
C PHE A 256 15.27 3.08 2.32
N SER A 257 14.62 4.16 1.86
CA SER A 257 14.77 5.50 2.44
C SER A 257 14.37 5.51 3.92
N ASN A 258 13.28 4.84 4.28
CA ASN A 258 12.83 4.75 5.68
C ASN A 258 13.82 4.00 6.57
N VAL A 259 14.51 2.98 6.06
CA VAL A 259 15.58 2.27 6.81
C VAL A 259 16.75 3.22 7.10
N ILE A 260 17.18 4.04 6.13
CA ILE A 260 18.26 5.01 6.35
C ILE A 260 17.84 6.06 7.38
N ILE A 261 16.61 6.57 7.31
CA ILE A 261 16.08 7.52 8.28
C ILE A 261 16.03 6.90 9.67
N GLN A 262 15.56 5.65 9.79
CA GLN A 262 15.52 4.94 11.04
C GLN A 262 16.92 4.76 11.65
N SER A 263 17.93 4.47 10.83
CA SER A 263 19.33 4.40 11.28
C SER A 263 19.80 5.71 11.92
N SER A 264 19.42 6.85 11.33
CA SER A 264 19.73 8.17 11.91
C SER A 264 18.94 8.44 13.22
N VAL A 265 17.70 7.96 13.33
CA VAL A 265 16.93 8.07 14.58
C VAL A 265 17.54 7.20 15.68
N ASN A 266 18.09 6.04 15.32
CA ASN A 266 18.72 5.12 16.28
C ASN A 266 19.93 5.72 17.00
N SER A 267 20.61 6.72 16.41
CA SER A 267 21.74 7.39 17.06
C SER A 267 21.36 8.20 18.32
N PHE A 268 20.08 8.50 18.52
CA PHE A 268 19.58 9.24 19.69
C PHE A 268 19.19 8.34 20.91
N GLY A 269 19.42 7.04 20.79
CA GLY A 269 19.22 6.08 21.88
C GLY A 269 17.79 5.51 22.00
N SER A 270 17.61 4.58 22.94
CA SER A 270 16.42 3.73 23.05
C SER A 270 15.12 4.49 23.30
N ILE A 271 15.16 5.58 24.06
CA ILE A 271 13.99 6.42 24.38
C ILE A 271 13.42 7.05 23.10
N VAL A 272 14.27 7.64 22.25
CA VAL A 272 13.85 8.25 20.99
C VAL A 272 13.37 7.19 20.01
N ILE A 273 14.01 6.02 19.96
CA ILE A 273 13.60 4.87 19.15
C ILE A 273 12.18 4.42 19.55
N ALA A 274 11.92 4.26 20.86
CA ALA A 274 10.60 3.86 21.36
C ALA A 274 9.52 4.89 20.99
N GLY A 275 9.79 6.17 21.22
CA GLY A 275 8.87 7.25 20.84
C GLY A 275 8.63 7.31 19.32
N ASN A 276 9.67 7.17 18.52
CA ASN A 276 9.58 7.13 17.06
C ASN A 276 8.72 5.96 16.57
N SER A 277 8.89 4.77 17.14
CA SER A 277 8.10 3.58 16.78
C SER A 277 6.63 3.74 17.15
N ALA A 278 6.32 4.30 18.33
CA ALA A 278 4.96 4.63 18.75
C ALA A 278 4.30 5.60 17.76
N ALA A 279 5.01 6.68 17.40
CA ALA A 279 4.51 7.66 16.45
C ALA A 279 4.29 7.07 15.05
N GLN A 280 5.18 6.22 14.55
CA GLN A 280 5.02 5.56 13.24
C GLN A 280 3.76 4.68 13.17
N ASN A 281 3.43 3.97 14.25
CA ASN A 281 2.20 3.18 14.31
C ASN A 281 0.95 4.07 14.23
N ILE A 282 0.96 5.21 14.91
CA ILE A 282 -0.14 6.19 14.88
C ILE A 282 -0.24 6.84 13.48
N GLU A 283 0.89 7.28 12.90
CA GLU A 283 0.97 7.81 11.54
C GLU A 283 0.42 6.85 10.49
N GLY A 284 0.59 5.55 10.69
CA GLY A 284 0.13 4.51 9.76
C GLY A 284 -1.35 4.63 9.41
N PHE A 285 -2.22 5.00 10.37
CA PHE A 285 -3.65 5.22 10.13
C PHE A 285 -3.92 6.44 9.24
N VAL A 286 -3.16 7.52 9.43
CA VAL A 286 -3.26 8.72 8.58
C VAL A 286 -2.75 8.41 7.18
N TYR A 287 -1.59 7.74 7.07
CA TYR A 287 -1.00 7.34 5.80
C TYR A 287 -1.94 6.48 4.96
N ILE A 288 -2.55 5.44 5.55
CA ILE A 288 -3.47 4.56 4.84
C ILE A 288 -4.67 5.34 4.30
N SER A 289 -5.20 6.29 5.08
CA SER A 289 -6.29 7.15 4.61
C SER A 289 -5.87 7.97 3.39
N MET A 290 -4.70 8.61 3.43
CA MET A 290 -4.18 9.40 2.30
C MET A 290 -3.90 8.54 1.07
N ASN A 291 -3.25 7.39 1.26
CA ASN A 291 -2.93 6.47 0.17
C ASN A 291 -4.20 5.90 -0.51
N SER A 292 -5.25 5.61 0.27
CA SER A 292 -6.53 5.12 -0.26
C SER A 292 -7.22 6.14 -1.17
N PHE A 293 -7.18 7.42 -0.81
CA PHE A 293 -7.64 8.49 -1.70
C PHE A 293 -6.80 8.61 -2.97
N ALA A 294 -5.48 8.47 -2.86
CA ALA A 294 -4.60 8.46 -4.02
C ALA A 294 -4.91 7.28 -4.97
N GLN A 295 -5.22 6.09 -4.43
CA GLN A 295 -5.67 4.94 -5.23
C GLN A 295 -7.05 5.19 -5.88
N GLY A 296 -7.96 5.89 -5.18
CA GLY A 296 -9.22 6.35 -5.74
C GLY A 296 -8.98 7.26 -6.95
N THR A 297 -8.13 8.27 -6.79
CA THR A 297 -7.74 9.18 -7.87
C THR A 297 -7.17 8.45 -9.07
N LEU A 298 -6.27 7.49 -8.83
CA LEU A 298 -5.69 6.64 -9.87
C LEU A 298 -6.78 6.01 -10.75
N THR A 299 -7.78 5.38 -10.13
CA THR A 299 -8.84 4.66 -10.84
C THR A 299 -9.76 5.61 -11.58
N PHE A 300 -10.18 6.73 -10.95
CA PHE A 300 -11.00 7.76 -11.58
C PHE A 300 -10.32 8.39 -12.80
N VAL A 301 -9.06 8.76 -12.66
CA VAL A 301 -8.27 9.31 -13.76
C VAL A 301 -8.11 8.27 -14.87
N SER A 302 -7.84 7.00 -14.55
CA SER A 302 -7.67 5.95 -15.55
C SER A 302 -8.92 5.72 -16.38
N GLN A 303 -10.12 5.65 -15.78
CA GLN A 303 -11.36 5.52 -16.53
C GLN A 303 -11.64 6.73 -17.42
N ASN A 304 -11.43 7.94 -16.89
CA ASN A 304 -11.65 9.17 -17.67
C ASN A 304 -10.62 9.34 -18.78
N TYR A 305 -9.39 8.87 -18.58
CA TYR A 305 -8.36 8.86 -19.62
C TYR A 305 -8.73 7.91 -20.76
N GLY A 306 -9.20 6.71 -20.45
CA GLY A 306 -9.74 5.77 -21.43
C GLY A 306 -10.92 6.34 -22.19
N ALA A 307 -11.84 7.02 -21.51
CA ALA A 307 -13.00 7.71 -22.09
C ALA A 307 -12.64 8.99 -22.86
N ARG A 308 -11.36 9.40 -22.91
CA ARG A 308 -10.87 10.66 -23.50
C ARG A 308 -11.52 11.92 -22.92
N LYS A 309 -11.98 11.88 -21.67
CA LYS A 309 -12.63 13.01 -20.97
C LYS A 309 -11.59 13.86 -20.22
N PHE A 310 -10.72 14.57 -20.96
CA PHE A 310 -9.60 15.33 -20.39
C PHE A 310 -10.04 16.42 -19.41
N ASP A 311 -11.11 17.17 -19.72
CA ASP A 311 -11.65 18.19 -18.81
C ASP A 311 -12.09 17.57 -17.47
N ARG A 312 -12.63 16.35 -17.53
CA ARG A 312 -13.03 15.63 -16.34
C ARG A 312 -11.81 15.12 -15.56
N ILE A 313 -10.72 14.71 -16.20
CA ILE A 313 -9.45 14.37 -15.54
C ILE A 313 -8.98 15.55 -14.69
N LYS A 314 -8.95 16.76 -15.25
CA LYS A 314 -8.56 17.98 -14.51
C LYS A 314 -9.47 18.19 -13.30
N LYS A 315 -10.79 18.10 -13.48
CA LYS A 315 -11.78 18.27 -12.38
C LYS A 315 -11.58 17.18 -11.30
N VAL A 316 -11.40 15.91 -11.68
CA VAL A 316 -11.14 14.80 -10.75
C VAL A 316 -9.86 15.08 -9.96
N THR A 317 -8.76 15.41 -10.62
CA THR A 317 -7.48 15.68 -9.95
C THR A 317 -7.62 16.83 -8.94
N VAL A 318 -8.22 17.96 -9.34
CA VAL A 318 -8.43 19.10 -8.42
C VAL A 318 -9.35 18.73 -7.25
N THR A 319 -10.48 18.07 -7.52
CA THR A 319 -11.40 17.62 -6.45
C THR A 319 -10.70 16.67 -5.48
N SER A 320 -9.90 15.72 -5.98
CA SER A 320 -9.14 14.80 -5.14
C SER A 320 -8.11 15.52 -4.29
N LEU A 321 -7.35 16.46 -4.87
CA LEU A 321 -6.37 17.28 -4.13
C LEU A 321 -7.02 18.08 -3.00
N LEU A 322 -8.15 18.74 -3.28
CA LEU A 322 -8.91 19.51 -2.28
C LEU A 322 -9.46 18.59 -1.18
N THR A 323 -10.02 17.43 -1.55
CA THR A 323 -10.53 16.45 -0.59
C THR A 323 -9.45 15.95 0.34
N ILE A 324 -8.29 15.58 -0.21
CA ILE A 324 -7.14 15.08 0.56
C ILE A 324 -6.54 16.18 1.42
N PHE A 325 -6.46 17.42 0.92
CA PHE A 325 -6.03 18.57 1.70
C PHE A 325 -6.91 18.73 2.95
N VAL A 326 -8.24 18.79 2.77
CA VAL A 326 -9.17 18.99 3.89
C VAL A 326 -9.13 17.80 4.87
N ILE A 327 -9.26 16.58 4.35
CA ILE A 327 -9.30 15.37 5.21
C ILE A 327 -7.94 15.14 5.88
N GLY A 328 -6.84 15.33 5.17
CA GLY A 328 -5.50 15.18 5.72
C GLY A 328 -5.17 16.23 6.77
N LEU A 329 -5.63 17.48 6.57
CA LEU A 329 -5.52 18.54 7.56
C LEU A 329 -6.33 18.19 8.83
N LEU A 330 -7.57 17.73 8.68
CA LEU A 330 -8.43 17.36 9.80
C LEU A 330 -7.89 16.15 10.56
N LEU A 331 -7.59 15.05 9.87
CA LEU A 331 -7.09 13.83 10.49
C LEU A 331 -5.71 14.03 11.13
N GLY A 332 -4.81 14.70 10.43
CA GLY A 332 -3.46 14.96 10.93
C GLY A 332 -3.49 15.82 12.20
N ASN A 333 -4.27 16.91 12.21
CA ASN A 333 -4.37 17.76 13.40
C ASN A 333 -5.20 17.11 14.53
N LEU A 334 -6.14 16.23 14.22
CA LEU A 334 -6.82 15.41 15.23
C LEU A 334 -5.81 14.50 15.95
N VAL A 335 -4.91 13.85 15.19
CA VAL A 335 -3.83 13.03 15.77
C VAL A 335 -2.88 13.90 16.61
N VAL A 336 -2.52 15.11 16.16
CA VAL A 336 -1.68 16.03 16.93
C VAL A 336 -2.37 16.45 18.22
N PHE A 337 -3.66 16.78 18.18
CA PHE A 337 -4.43 17.16 19.37
C PHE A 337 -4.47 16.04 20.42
N PHE A 338 -4.61 14.79 19.99
CA PHE A 338 -4.61 13.60 20.85
C PHE A 338 -3.23 12.92 20.92
N ALA A 339 -2.14 13.57 20.52
CA ALA A 339 -0.82 12.92 20.39
C ALA A 339 -0.35 12.28 21.70
N LYS A 340 -0.49 12.98 22.85
CA LYS A 340 -0.06 12.48 24.14
C LYS A 340 -0.86 11.25 24.61
N PRO A 341 -2.22 11.25 24.64
CA PRO A 341 -2.98 10.06 24.98
C PRO A 341 -2.80 8.90 23.99
N LEU A 342 -2.63 9.18 22.70
CA LEU A 342 -2.35 8.14 21.71
C LEU A 342 -0.97 7.51 21.90
N ALA A 343 0.06 8.32 22.17
CA ALA A 343 1.41 7.82 22.43
C ALA A 343 1.47 7.02 23.75
N SER A 344 0.68 7.37 24.77
CA SER A 344 0.61 6.66 26.04
C SER A 344 0.01 5.25 25.94
N ILE A 345 -0.68 4.92 24.83
CA ILE A 345 -1.12 3.54 24.55
C ILE A 345 0.09 2.62 24.26
N TYR A 346 1.17 3.19 23.70
CA TYR A 346 2.34 2.43 23.25
C TYR A 346 3.50 2.46 24.25
N SER A 347 3.57 3.46 25.14
CA SER A 347 4.67 3.61 26.11
C SER A 347 4.18 4.24 27.39
N ASN A 348 4.74 3.77 28.54
CA ASN A 348 4.51 4.36 29.85
C ASN A 348 5.63 5.35 30.25
N THR A 349 6.70 5.44 29.47
CA THR A 349 7.87 6.28 29.75
C THR A 349 7.61 7.72 29.28
N PRO A 350 7.57 8.75 30.14
CA PRO A 350 7.23 10.11 29.77
C PRO A 350 8.13 10.68 28.65
N GLU A 351 9.43 10.36 28.68
CA GLU A 351 10.41 10.84 27.72
C GLU A 351 10.14 10.23 26.31
N ALA A 352 9.76 8.94 26.24
CA ALA A 352 9.40 8.30 24.98
C ALA A 352 8.07 8.86 24.44
N ILE A 353 7.09 9.14 25.31
CA ILE A 353 5.84 9.79 24.92
C ILE A 353 6.13 11.18 24.34
N ASN A 354 7.00 11.97 24.98
CA ASN A 354 7.37 13.28 24.48
C ASN A 354 8.09 13.21 23.13
N ALA A 355 8.99 12.25 22.94
CA ALA A 355 9.65 12.01 21.65
C ALA A 355 8.64 11.66 20.56
N ALA A 356 7.62 10.82 20.85
CA ALA A 356 6.54 10.52 19.94
C ALA A 356 5.71 11.76 19.59
N VAL A 357 5.37 12.60 20.58
CA VAL A 357 4.60 13.83 20.39
C VAL A 357 5.34 14.79 19.46
N VAL A 358 6.66 14.97 19.64
CA VAL A 358 7.48 15.84 18.74
C VAL A 358 7.37 15.35 17.29
N ARG A 359 7.52 14.05 17.04
CA ARG A 359 7.41 13.50 15.69
C ARG A 359 6.00 13.70 15.12
N LEU A 360 4.95 13.39 15.89
CA LEU A 360 3.56 13.56 15.45
C LEU A 360 3.24 15.02 15.14
N GLN A 361 3.71 15.97 15.95
CA GLN A 361 3.53 17.39 15.71
C GLN A 361 4.17 17.85 14.40
N VAL A 362 5.38 17.41 14.09
CA VAL A 362 6.08 17.83 12.87
C VAL A 362 5.47 17.17 11.63
N ILE A 363 5.15 15.91 11.70
CA ILE A 363 4.73 15.12 10.51
C ILE A 363 3.22 15.18 10.32
N CYS A 364 2.42 14.90 11.36
CA CYS A 364 0.97 14.77 11.22
C CYS A 364 0.26 16.11 11.01
N SER A 365 0.76 17.23 11.56
CA SER A 365 0.14 18.54 11.35
C SER A 365 0.00 18.93 9.88
N ILE A 366 0.93 18.48 9.07
CA ILE A 366 1.01 18.79 7.63
C ILE A 366 1.04 17.52 6.76
N TYR A 367 0.48 16.41 7.26
CA TYR A 367 0.48 15.13 6.54
C TYR A 367 -0.28 15.16 5.22
N PHE A 368 -1.19 16.13 5.05
CA PHE A 368 -1.86 16.37 3.78
C PHE A 368 -0.87 16.62 2.63
N LEU A 369 0.34 17.14 2.91
CA LEU A 369 1.39 17.32 1.89
C LEU A 369 1.81 15.99 1.27
N CYS A 370 1.95 14.94 2.08
CA CYS A 370 2.19 13.58 1.59
C CYS A 370 1.02 13.10 0.70
N GLY A 371 -0.21 13.31 1.17
CA GLY A 371 -1.41 12.92 0.43
C GLY A 371 -1.55 13.60 -0.92
N ILE A 372 -1.35 14.91 -1.00
CA ILE A 372 -1.42 15.65 -2.28
C ILE A 372 -0.29 15.28 -3.24
N MET A 373 0.92 15.02 -2.72
CA MET A 373 2.05 14.52 -3.50
C MET A 373 1.71 13.16 -4.14
N ASP A 374 1.22 12.21 -3.35
CA ASP A 374 0.84 10.86 -3.83
C ASP A 374 -0.33 10.90 -4.82
N THR A 375 -1.30 11.79 -4.58
CA THR A 375 -2.46 12.00 -5.46
C THR A 375 -2.03 12.52 -6.81
N MET A 376 -1.10 13.45 -6.83
CA MET A 376 -0.57 14.00 -8.08
C MET A 376 0.19 12.94 -8.88
N GLY A 377 1.05 12.14 -8.20
CA GLY A 377 1.70 10.98 -8.80
C GLY A 377 0.71 9.94 -9.32
N SER A 378 -0.38 9.71 -8.59
CA SER A 378 -1.46 8.79 -8.98
C SER A 378 -2.25 9.29 -10.18
N SER A 379 -2.47 10.60 -10.31
CA SER A 379 -3.08 11.21 -11.50
C SER A 379 -2.22 10.98 -12.76
N ILE A 380 -0.90 11.10 -12.64
CA ILE A 380 0.02 10.85 -13.76
C ILE A 380 0.00 9.35 -14.12
N ARG A 381 0.05 8.47 -13.12
CA ARG A 381 -0.04 7.01 -13.33
C ARG A 381 -1.36 6.60 -13.97
N GLY A 382 -2.46 7.22 -13.56
CA GLY A 382 -3.78 6.99 -14.15
C GLY A 382 -3.87 7.30 -15.64
N MET A 383 -3.05 8.23 -16.13
CA MET A 383 -2.88 8.51 -17.56
C MET A 383 -1.90 7.55 -18.27
N GLY A 384 -1.43 6.49 -17.59
CA GLY A 384 -0.54 5.47 -18.16
C GLY A 384 0.96 5.78 -18.07
N HIS A 385 1.36 6.84 -17.36
CA HIS A 385 2.75 7.27 -17.22
C HIS A 385 3.27 7.00 -15.80
N SER A 386 3.94 5.87 -15.56
CA SER A 386 4.42 5.49 -14.21
C SER A 386 5.90 5.73 -13.96
N VAL A 387 6.72 5.74 -15.01
CA VAL A 387 8.17 5.96 -14.87
C VAL A 387 8.47 7.36 -14.34
N LEU A 388 7.75 8.36 -14.84
CA LEU A 388 8.01 9.74 -14.46
C LEU A 388 7.71 10.02 -12.97
N PRO A 389 6.54 9.67 -12.41
CA PRO A 389 6.32 9.83 -10.98
C PRO A 389 7.22 8.92 -10.12
N MET A 390 7.64 7.76 -10.61
CA MET A 390 8.65 6.96 -9.92
C MET A 390 9.97 7.74 -9.79
N VAL A 391 10.53 8.24 -10.88
CA VAL A 391 11.81 8.96 -10.87
C VAL A 391 11.73 10.24 -10.04
N THR A 392 10.67 11.04 -10.20
CA THR A 392 10.49 12.26 -9.42
C THR A 392 10.35 11.98 -7.92
N THR A 393 9.67 10.90 -7.53
CA THR A 393 9.57 10.49 -6.12
C THR A 393 10.89 9.95 -5.58
N MET A 394 11.61 9.16 -6.37
CA MET A 394 12.93 8.65 -5.95
C MET A 394 13.91 9.78 -5.69
N ILE A 395 13.98 10.78 -6.56
CA ILE A 395 14.87 11.93 -6.39
C ILE A 395 14.33 12.85 -5.28
N GLY A 396 13.04 13.19 -5.33
CA GLY A 396 12.42 14.17 -4.45
C GLY A 396 12.17 13.62 -3.05
N ALA A 397 11.38 12.57 -2.90
CA ALA A 397 11.01 12.08 -1.57
C ALA A 397 12.08 11.20 -0.91
N CYS A 398 12.85 10.41 -1.67
CA CYS A 398 13.89 9.55 -1.13
C CYS A 398 15.26 10.23 -1.18
N GLY A 399 15.71 10.67 -2.35
CA GLY A 399 17.04 11.24 -2.55
C GLY A 399 17.28 12.50 -1.73
N LEU A 400 16.32 13.44 -1.70
CA LEU A 400 16.46 14.66 -0.89
C LEU A 400 16.52 14.38 0.60
N ARG A 401 15.82 13.36 1.11
CA ARG A 401 15.92 12.98 2.53
C ARG A 401 17.29 12.42 2.86
N ILE A 402 17.83 11.57 2.00
CA ILE A 402 19.19 11.04 2.17
C ILE A 402 20.20 12.18 2.11
N LEU A 403 20.08 13.09 1.13
CA LEU A 403 20.94 14.28 1.03
C LEU A 403 20.84 15.14 2.29
N TRP A 404 19.63 15.36 2.81
CA TRP A 404 19.41 16.09 4.05
C TRP A 404 20.13 15.46 5.25
N LEU A 405 20.09 14.12 5.36
CA LEU A 405 20.75 13.39 6.44
C LEU A 405 22.28 13.44 6.35
N VAL A 406 22.86 13.45 5.14
CA VAL A 406 24.32 13.49 4.97
C VAL A 406 24.88 14.91 4.91
N THR A 407 24.03 15.94 4.88
CA THR A 407 24.45 17.36 4.83
C THR A 407 23.94 18.12 6.04
N ILE A 408 22.68 18.55 6.04
CA ILE A 408 22.09 19.45 7.05
C ILE A 408 22.12 18.79 8.44
N PHE A 409 21.75 17.53 8.54
CA PHE A 409 21.72 16.80 9.80
C PHE A 409 23.12 16.63 10.42
N GLN A 410 24.20 16.64 9.62
CA GLN A 410 25.57 16.52 10.12
C GLN A 410 26.10 17.82 10.75
N ILE A 411 25.43 18.94 10.55
CA ILE A 411 25.81 20.21 11.18
C ILE A 411 25.42 20.13 12.66
N GLU A 412 26.38 20.34 13.56
CA GLU A 412 26.21 20.17 15.02
C GLU A 412 25.00 20.93 15.57
N LYS A 413 24.77 22.19 15.12
CA LYS A 413 23.59 23.00 15.49
C LYS A 413 22.24 22.34 15.09
N PHE A 414 22.22 21.51 14.07
CA PHE A 414 21.02 20.88 13.50
C PHE A 414 20.93 19.39 13.83
N HIS A 415 21.81 18.85 14.67
CA HIS A 415 21.83 17.44 15.03
C HIS A 415 20.74 17.12 16.08
N SER A 416 19.50 16.99 15.62
CA SER A 416 18.36 16.69 16.49
C SER A 416 17.30 15.85 15.76
N PRO A 417 16.45 15.06 16.50
CA PRO A 417 15.35 14.30 15.91
C PRO A 417 14.36 15.19 15.14
N PHE A 418 14.12 16.41 15.62
CA PHE A 418 13.25 17.39 14.96
C PHE A 418 13.71 17.67 13.52
N ILE A 419 15.00 17.85 13.30
CA ILE A 419 15.58 18.11 11.96
C ILE A 419 15.44 16.89 11.05
N ILE A 420 15.55 15.67 11.58
CA ILE A 420 15.25 14.46 10.79
C ILE A 420 13.80 14.49 10.31
N TYR A 421 12.86 14.77 11.21
CA TYR A 421 11.42 14.79 10.88
C TYR A 421 11.08 15.93 9.90
N LEU A 422 11.76 17.06 9.96
CA LEU A 422 11.55 18.19 9.05
C LEU A 422 11.91 17.84 7.59
N SER A 423 12.75 16.84 7.35
CA SER A 423 13.06 16.36 6.00
C SER A 423 11.83 15.84 5.25
N TYR A 424 10.80 15.33 5.96
CA TYR A 424 9.59 14.80 5.36
C TYR A 424 8.78 15.87 4.64
N PRO A 425 8.29 16.95 5.30
CA PRO A 425 7.49 17.97 4.64
C PRO A 425 8.26 18.69 3.53
N VAL A 426 9.55 18.98 3.72
CA VAL A 426 10.37 19.63 2.69
C VAL A 426 10.42 18.76 1.43
N SER A 427 10.70 17.46 1.59
CA SER A 427 10.74 16.53 0.46
C SER A 427 9.37 16.36 -0.22
N TRP A 428 8.27 16.36 0.53
CA TRP A 428 6.92 16.27 -0.02
C TRP A 428 6.55 17.47 -0.87
N ILE A 429 6.86 18.68 -0.41
CA ILE A 429 6.59 19.94 -1.17
C ILE A 429 7.34 19.92 -2.50
N ILE A 430 8.64 19.65 -2.46
CA ILE A 430 9.49 19.66 -3.66
C ILE A 430 9.01 18.60 -4.65
N THR A 431 8.73 17.40 -4.17
CA THR A 431 8.22 16.30 -5.01
C THR A 431 6.82 16.61 -5.57
N PHE A 432 5.94 17.21 -4.78
CA PHE A 432 4.63 17.66 -5.25
C PHE A 432 4.74 18.66 -6.39
N ILE A 433 5.59 19.68 -6.25
CA ILE A 433 5.84 20.68 -7.31
C ILE A 433 6.34 20.01 -8.59
N ALA A 434 7.30 19.08 -8.46
CA ALA A 434 7.79 18.30 -9.59
C ALA A 434 6.68 17.46 -10.26
N HIS A 435 5.82 16.81 -9.47
CA HIS A 435 4.68 16.09 -10.00
C HIS A 435 3.66 16.99 -10.71
N VAL A 436 3.41 18.21 -10.20
CA VAL A 436 2.53 19.18 -10.87
C VAL A 436 3.08 19.57 -12.23
N ILE A 437 4.38 19.86 -12.32
CA ILE A 437 5.04 20.18 -13.59
C ILE A 437 4.90 19.00 -14.56
N CYS A 438 5.21 17.78 -14.11
CA CYS A 438 5.08 16.58 -14.93
C CYS A 438 3.63 16.35 -15.41
N PHE A 439 2.65 16.54 -14.52
CA PHE A 439 1.23 16.43 -14.86
C PHE A 439 0.84 17.42 -15.96
N ILE A 440 1.22 18.69 -15.84
CA ILE A 440 0.90 19.72 -16.83
C ILE A 440 1.50 19.37 -18.20
N ILE A 441 2.74 18.90 -18.25
CA ILE A 441 3.43 18.51 -19.48
C ILE A 441 2.69 17.33 -20.15
N ILE A 442 2.42 16.26 -19.40
CA ILE A 442 1.75 15.07 -19.90
C ILE A 442 0.32 15.38 -20.33
N PHE A 443 -0.39 16.14 -19.52
CA PHE A 443 -1.77 16.52 -19.79
C PHE A 443 -1.89 17.32 -21.09
N LYS A 444 -1.03 18.35 -21.28
CA LYS A 444 -0.99 19.14 -22.52
C LYS A 444 -0.62 18.31 -23.75
N LYS A 445 0.33 17.36 -23.61
CA LYS A 445 0.72 16.46 -24.71
C LYS A 445 -0.43 15.56 -25.12
N ASN A 446 -1.10 14.93 -24.15
CA ASN A 446 -2.17 13.96 -24.43
C ASN A 446 -3.48 14.64 -24.88
N SER A 447 -3.81 15.83 -24.35
CA SER A 447 -5.01 16.58 -24.78
C SER A 447 -4.90 17.10 -26.23
N LYS A 448 -3.71 17.50 -26.68
CA LYS A 448 -3.46 17.93 -28.06
C LYS A 448 -3.52 16.80 -29.08
N SER A 449 -3.27 15.57 -28.70
CA SER A 449 -3.34 14.41 -29.61
C SER A 449 -4.77 13.96 -29.92
N VAL A 450 -5.77 14.65 -29.39
CA VAL A 450 -7.21 14.35 -29.56
C VAL A 450 -7.92 15.45 -30.37
N LEU A 451 -7.31 16.63 -30.49
CA LEU A 451 -7.65 17.69 -31.45
C LEU A 451 -6.97 17.46 -32.79
#